data_bbb78c7b9afbaf94a35f5a20507026a4
#
_entry.id   bbb78c7b9afbaf94a35f5a20507026a4
#
_cell.length_a   1.000
_cell.length_b   1.000
_cell.length_c   1.000
_cell.angle_alpha   90.00
_cell.angle_beta   90.00
_cell.angle_gamma   90.00
#
_symmetry.space_group_name_H-M   'P 1'
#
loop_
_entity.id
_entity.type
_entity.pdbx_description
1 polymer ?
#
loop_
_entity_poly.entity_id
_entity_poly.type
_entity_poly.pdbx_seq_one_letter_code
_entity_poly.pdbx_strand_id
1 'polypeptide(L)'
;MVITYHGGEFFKVSHGDITLAFNPISKDSKLKGNRFGADIVLVSANHPDFNGVSEVAYGDRVPFEVSGPGEYEIKDVFIRGFATKTEYGDATINTV
;
A
#
# COMPACT_ATOMS: atom_id res chain seq x y z
N MET A 1 -4.85 -15.35 -8.50
CA MET A 1 -4.78 -14.21 -7.58
C MET A 1 -4.99 -14.67 -6.16
N VAL A 2 -4.12 -14.25 -5.27
CA VAL A 2 -4.24 -14.57 -3.84
C VAL A 2 -4.30 -13.26 -3.06
N ILE A 3 -5.31 -13.11 -2.23
CA ILE A 3 -5.51 -11.93 -1.39
C ILE A 3 -5.33 -12.35 0.08
N THR A 4 -4.41 -11.68 0.77
CA THR A 4 -4.12 -11.96 2.18
C THR A 4 -4.36 -10.70 3.00
N TYR A 5 -5.13 -10.82 4.07
CA TYR A 5 -5.42 -9.72 4.97
C TYR A 5 -4.43 -9.73 6.14
N HIS A 6 -3.78 -8.62 6.39
CA HIS A 6 -2.76 -8.48 7.43
C HIS A 6 -3.17 -7.55 8.59
N GLY A 7 -4.45 -7.21 8.71
CA GLY A 7 -4.96 -6.32 9.76
C GLY A 7 -5.08 -4.87 9.30
N GLY A 8 -5.86 -4.08 10.03
CA GLY A 8 -6.14 -2.71 9.64
C GLY A 8 -6.71 -2.63 8.24
N GLU A 9 -6.07 -1.82 7.41
CA GLU A 9 -6.38 -1.71 5.97
C GLU A 9 -5.28 -2.36 5.12
N PHE A 10 -4.47 -3.21 5.73
CA PHE A 10 -3.30 -3.81 5.08
C PHE A 10 -3.66 -5.12 4.40
N PHE A 11 -3.56 -5.13 3.08
CA PHE A 11 -3.79 -6.30 2.24
C PHE A 11 -2.59 -6.57 1.37
N LYS A 12 -2.30 -7.84 1.16
CA LYS A 12 -1.32 -8.30 0.18
C LYS A 12 -2.06 -8.99 -0.95
N VAL A 13 -1.77 -8.62 -2.18
CA VAL A 13 -2.36 -9.26 -3.37
C VAL A 13 -1.23 -9.79 -4.23
N SER A 14 -1.28 -11.09 -4.53
CA SER A 14 -0.32 -11.74 -5.42
C SER A 14 -1.03 -12.20 -6.68
N HIS A 15 -0.46 -11.87 -7.83
CA HIS A 15 -0.98 -12.29 -9.14
C HIS A 15 0.20 -12.57 -10.07
N GLY A 16 0.40 -13.84 -10.43
CA GLY A 16 1.58 -14.23 -11.17
C GLY A 16 2.85 -13.89 -10.39
N ASP A 17 3.77 -13.17 -11.03
CA ASP A 17 5.03 -12.76 -10.41
C ASP A 17 4.94 -11.40 -9.72
N ILE A 18 3.75 -10.80 -9.66
CA ILE A 18 3.56 -9.46 -9.13
C ILE A 18 2.93 -9.52 -7.75
N THR A 19 3.50 -8.77 -6.80
CA THR A 19 2.99 -8.63 -5.45
C THR A 19 2.67 -7.17 -5.19
N LEU A 20 1.41 -6.91 -4.77
CA LEU A 20 0.95 -5.58 -4.38
C LEU A 20 0.71 -5.55 -2.88
N ALA A 21 1.04 -4.43 -2.27
CA ALA A 21 0.74 -4.16 -0.87
C ALA A 21 -0.18 -2.94 -0.79
N PHE A 22 -1.31 -3.08 -0.13
CA PHE A 22 -2.26 -1.99 0.09
C PHE A 22 -2.18 -1.55 1.54
N ASN A 23 -1.82 -0.29 1.75
CA ASN A 23 -1.78 0.34 3.08
C ASN A 23 -0.98 -0.48 4.10
N PRO A 24 0.33 -0.73 3.83
CA PRO A 24 1.15 -1.47 4.79
C PRO A 24 1.27 -0.71 6.11
N ILE A 25 1.22 -1.45 7.19
CA ILE A 25 1.29 -0.89 8.53
C ILE A 25 2.74 -0.51 8.84
N SER A 26 2.95 0.75 9.24
CA SER A 26 4.25 1.25 9.62
C SER A 26 4.67 0.68 10.98
N LYS A 27 5.98 0.57 11.21
CA LYS A 27 6.52 0.24 12.53
C LYS A 27 6.16 1.26 13.61
N ASP A 28 5.77 2.46 13.20
CA ASP A 28 5.35 3.53 14.13
C ASP A 28 3.87 3.43 14.52
N SER A 29 3.13 2.50 13.90
CA SER A 29 1.73 2.25 14.23
C SER A 29 1.62 1.42 15.51
N LYS A 30 0.48 1.55 16.20
CA LYS A 30 0.11 0.67 17.31
C LYS A 30 -0.34 -0.71 16.84
N LEU A 31 -0.66 -0.84 15.55
CA LEU A 31 -1.03 -2.11 14.95
C LEU A 31 0.21 -2.92 14.63
N LYS A 32 0.06 -4.23 14.64
CA LYS A 32 1.17 -5.12 14.30
C LYS A 32 1.25 -5.27 12.78
N GLY A 33 2.39 -4.90 12.22
CA GLY A 33 2.64 -5.04 10.79
C GLY A 33 3.26 -6.37 10.41
N ASN A 34 3.35 -6.58 9.10
CA ASN A 34 4.06 -7.69 8.49
C ASN A 34 5.05 -7.15 7.47
N ARG A 35 6.15 -7.86 7.25
CA ARG A 35 7.18 -7.46 6.30
C ARG A 35 7.28 -8.49 5.19
N PHE A 36 7.31 -8.00 3.95
CA PHE A 36 7.55 -8.81 2.76
C PHE A 36 7.99 -7.89 1.62
N GLY A 37 8.48 -8.47 0.52
CA GLY A 37 8.84 -7.68 -0.66
C GLY A 37 7.64 -7.48 -1.58
N ALA A 38 7.35 -6.22 -1.94
CA ALA A 38 6.29 -5.90 -2.88
C ALA A 38 6.87 -5.24 -4.13
N ASP A 39 6.17 -5.39 -5.26
CA ASP A 39 6.50 -4.68 -6.51
C ASP A 39 5.82 -3.32 -6.55
N ILE A 40 4.62 -3.24 -6.03
CA ILE A 40 3.81 -2.02 -6.00
C ILE A 40 3.24 -1.87 -4.60
N VAL A 41 3.36 -0.67 -4.04
CA VAL A 41 2.75 -0.34 -2.76
C VAL A 41 1.79 0.82 -2.95
N LEU A 42 0.56 0.66 -2.43
CA LEU A 42 -0.49 1.66 -2.55
C LEU A 42 -0.84 2.17 -1.15
N VAL A 43 -0.73 3.49 -0.97
CA VAL A 43 -0.97 4.15 0.30
C VAL A 43 -2.13 5.11 0.11
N SER A 44 -3.24 4.88 0.81
CA SER A 44 -4.44 5.69 0.66
C SER A 44 -4.53 6.84 1.65
N ALA A 45 -3.69 6.85 2.69
CA ALA A 45 -3.67 7.93 3.66
C ALA A 45 -2.27 8.05 4.29
N ASN A 46 -1.85 9.27 4.58
CA ASN A 46 -0.57 9.50 5.25
C ASN A 46 -0.74 9.37 6.77
N HIS A 47 -0.80 8.14 7.24
CA HIS A 47 -0.97 7.78 8.64
C HIS A 47 -0.14 6.54 8.92
N PRO A 48 0.45 6.38 10.13
CA PRO A 48 1.27 5.19 10.44
C PRO A 48 0.58 3.84 10.23
N ASP A 49 -0.75 3.80 10.31
CA ASP A 49 -1.50 2.56 10.04
C ASP A 49 -1.53 2.20 8.56
N PHE A 50 -1.13 3.10 7.66
CA PHE A 50 -1.30 3.00 6.22
C PHE A 50 -0.02 3.21 5.41
N ASN A 51 1.01 3.83 5.99
CA ASN A 51 2.14 4.36 5.21
C ASN A 51 3.47 3.64 5.42
N GLY A 52 3.44 2.38 5.81
CA GLY A 52 4.66 1.60 6.07
C GLY A 52 5.36 1.11 4.81
N VAL A 53 5.66 1.98 3.87
CA VAL A 53 6.28 1.63 2.59
C VAL A 53 7.59 0.89 2.79
N SER A 54 8.41 1.30 3.75
CA SER A 54 9.69 0.66 4.03
C SER A 54 9.55 -0.79 4.53
N GLU A 55 8.38 -1.15 5.06
CA GLU A 55 8.13 -2.50 5.57
C GLU A 55 7.86 -3.51 4.45
N VAL A 56 7.62 -3.04 3.23
CA VAL A 56 7.41 -3.89 2.06
C VAL A 56 8.53 -3.76 1.02
N ALA A 57 9.64 -3.13 1.40
CA ALA A 57 10.88 -3.17 0.65
C ALA A 57 11.74 -4.30 1.20
N TYR A 58 12.34 -5.10 0.32
CA TYR A 58 13.13 -6.25 0.74
C TYR A 58 14.39 -6.35 -0.12
N GLY A 59 15.56 -6.31 0.53
CA GLY A 59 16.83 -6.37 -0.17
C GLY A 59 16.96 -5.19 -1.14
N ASP A 60 17.28 -5.49 -2.40
CA ASP A 60 17.35 -4.49 -3.47
C ASP A 60 15.99 -4.19 -4.10
N ARG A 61 14.93 -4.83 -3.62
CA ARG A 61 13.60 -4.71 -4.16
C ARG A 61 12.89 -3.52 -3.52
N VAL A 62 12.80 -2.43 -4.29
CA VAL A 62 12.13 -1.20 -3.87
C VAL A 62 10.80 -1.13 -4.62
N PRO A 63 9.66 -1.14 -3.92
CA PRO A 63 8.37 -1.09 -4.59
C PRO A 63 8.12 0.27 -5.22
N PHE A 64 7.32 0.28 -6.31
CA PHE A 64 6.81 1.52 -6.85
C PHE A 64 5.68 2.02 -5.94
N GLU A 65 5.83 3.24 -5.44
CA GLU A 65 4.87 3.80 -4.48
C GLU A 65 3.78 4.58 -5.20
N VAL A 66 2.51 4.23 -4.92
CA VAL A 66 1.34 4.98 -5.36
C VAL A 66 0.69 5.58 -4.11
N SER A 67 0.90 6.87 -3.91
CA SER A 67 0.41 7.55 -2.70
C SER A 67 -0.40 8.81 -3.01
N GLY A 68 -0.71 9.06 -4.28
CA GLY A 68 -1.49 10.20 -4.70
C GLY A 68 -2.48 9.85 -5.79
N PRO A 69 -3.47 10.74 -6.05
CA PRO A 69 -4.41 10.51 -7.14
C PRO A 69 -3.72 10.61 -8.49
N GLY A 70 -4.27 9.93 -9.48
CA GLY A 70 -3.75 9.90 -10.83
C GLY A 70 -3.93 8.56 -11.50
N GLU A 71 -3.27 8.39 -12.62
CA GLU A 71 -3.28 7.15 -13.37
C GLU A 71 -1.87 6.60 -13.46
N TYR A 72 -1.72 5.31 -13.18
CA TYR A 72 -0.43 4.62 -13.15
C TYR A 72 -0.52 3.31 -13.91
N GLU A 73 0.55 2.97 -14.62
CA GLU A 73 0.67 1.66 -15.24
C GLU A 73 2.05 1.12 -14.91
N ILE A 74 2.08 0.07 -14.09
CA ILE A 74 3.33 -0.56 -13.64
C ILE A 74 3.21 -2.06 -13.83
N LYS A 75 4.15 -2.67 -14.58
CA LYS A 75 4.21 -4.12 -14.79
C LYS A 75 2.86 -4.70 -15.25
N ASP A 76 2.21 -4.02 -16.19
CA ASP A 76 0.90 -4.39 -16.75
C ASP A 76 -0.26 -4.28 -15.77
N VAL A 77 -0.05 -3.65 -14.61
CA VAL A 77 -1.11 -3.33 -13.66
C VAL A 77 -1.52 -1.88 -13.85
N PHE A 78 -2.79 -1.66 -14.14
CA PHE A 78 -3.34 -0.31 -14.30
C PHE A 78 -4.00 0.12 -12.99
N ILE A 79 -3.59 1.30 -12.50
CA ILE A 79 -4.08 1.84 -11.23
C ILE A 79 -4.63 3.23 -11.48
N ARG A 80 -5.83 3.50 -10.96
CA ARG A 80 -6.44 4.81 -11.02
C ARG A 80 -6.75 5.28 -9.61
N GLY A 81 -6.19 6.41 -9.21
CA GLY A 81 -6.37 6.97 -7.88
C GLY A 81 -7.25 8.21 -7.90
N PHE A 82 -8.13 8.31 -6.93
CA PHE A 82 -9.05 9.44 -6.74
C PHE A 82 -8.86 10.03 -5.35
N ALA A 83 -8.85 11.35 -5.26
CA ALA A 83 -8.76 12.03 -3.96
C ALA A 83 -10.14 12.10 -3.33
N THR A 84 -10.25 11.64 -2.10
CA THR A 84 -11.47 11.75 -1.30
C THR A 84 -11.10 12.22 0.10
N LYS A 85 -12.08 12.74 0.84
CA LYS A 85 -11.86 13.13 2.22
C LYS A 85 -12.10 11.96 3.15
N THR A 86 -11.36 11.96 4.26
CA THR A 86 -11.53 10.95 5.31
C THR A 86 -11.57 11.63 6.67
N GLU A 87 -12.18 10.97 7.63
CA GLU A 87 -12.13 11.36 9.03
C GLU A 87 -11.10 10.52 9.81
N TYR A 88 -10.24 9.78 9.15
CA TYR A 88 -9.19 9.01 9.80
C TYR A 88 -8.03 9.94 10.15
N GLY A 89 -8.08 10.48 11.37
CA GLY A 89 -7.15 11.53 11.77
C GLY A 89 -7.34 12.78 10.89
N ASP A 90 -6.24 13.42 10.53
CA ASP A 90 -6.24 14.58 9.63
C ASP A 90 -5.86 14.21 8.19
N ALA A 91 -5.86 12.93 7.87
CA ALA A 91 -5.39 12.46 6.58
C ALA A 91 -6.43 12.62 5.49
N THR A 92 -5.95 12.84 4.26
CA THR A 92 -6.78 12.78 3.06
C THR A 92 -6.60 11.39 2.44
N ILE A 93 -7.70 10.71 2.18
CA ILE A 93 -7.65 9.39 1.56
C ILE A 93 -7.65 9.55 0.04
N ASN A 94 -6.77 8.79 -0.60
CA ASN A 94 -6.78 8.60 -2.04
C ASN A 94 -7.29 7.19 -2.31
N THR A 95 -8.36 7.07 -3.07
CA THR A 95 -8.89 5.77 -3.43
C THR A 95 -8.34 5.31 -4.77
N VAL A 96 -8.10 4.02 -4.92
CA VAL A 96 -7.55 3.43 -6.14
C VAL A 96 -8.43 2.31 -6.66
#